data_ad6b6d37cabc29b177f9e0651ec9748d
#
_entry.id   ad6b6d37cabc29b177f9e0651ec9748d
#
_cell.length_a   1.000
_cell.length_b   1.000
_cell.length_c   1.000
_cell.angle_alpha   90.00
_cell.angle_beta   90.00
_cell.angle_gamma   90.00
#
_symmetry.space_group_name_H-M   'P 1'
#
loop_
_entity.id
_entity.type
_entity.pdbx_description
1 polymer ?
#
loop_
_entity_poly.entity_id
_entity_poly.type
_entity_poly.pdbx_seq_one_letter_code
_entity_poly.pdbx_strand_id
1 'polypeptide(L)'
;MFPTNSTWDQNATTFANQTQIGSDPIGLYIDTNNSIYTINKNNGRILIWMNNSNDTNLILYAQLSSSAYSILVTTNGQIYVADSGLIKQIIQFSNSYSNQTTTIATVSSDIYGLFVDLNNTLYCSMFDGHQVVKKWLNSNSSAMATVAGTGSAGTASNMLSYPNGIFVDTNFDLYVADRNNHRIQLFRLGQTNGITVAGNTSPNLTISLSYPTNVILDGNKYLFITDSNNHRIIGSDENGFRCIVACSGQGSTSNQLNVPRSIAFDSFGNLFVVDQNNHRIQKFCLSTNFCNRERKKQRFDIFI
;
A
#
# COMPACT_ATOMS: atom_id res chain seq x y z
N MET A 1 -5.40 -6.01 -15.85
CA MET A 1 -4.56 -7.21 -16.12
C MET A 1 -3.30 -6.77 -16.83
N PHE A 2 -2.13 -7.09 -16.27
CA PHE A 2 -0.89 -6.90 -17.02
C PHE A 2 -0.67 -8.07 -17.97
N PRO A 3 -0.21 -7.82 -19.22
CA PRO A 3 0.24 -8.89 -20.09
C PRO A 3 1.35 -9.72 -19.43
N THR A 4 1.41 -11.01 -19.75
CA THR A 4 2.55 -11.85 -19.39
C THR A 4 3.84 -11.20 -19.87
N ASN A 5 4.87 -11.19 -19.03
CA ASN A 5 6.14 -10.50 -19.28
C ASN A 5 6.07 -8.95 -19.28
N SER A 6 5.08 -8.35 -18.66
CA SER A 6 5.08 -6.90 -18.48
C SER A 6 6.36 -6.44 -17.79
N THR A 7 6.97 -5.40 -18.34
CA THR A 7 8.18 -4.78 -17.80
C THR A 7 7.95 -3.31 -17.56
N TRP A 8 8.67 -2.76 -16.62
CA TRP A 8 8.69 -1.32 -16.32
C TRP A 8 10.04 -0.75 -16.69
N ASP A 9 10.04 0.51 -17.12
CA ASP A 9 11.27 1.24 -17.35
C ASP A 9 12.11 1.21 -16.08
N GLN A 10 13.41 0.87 -16.21
CA GLN A 10 14.27 0.79 -15.04
C GLN A 10 14.64 2.17 -14.48
N ASN A 11 14.56 3.21 -15.29
CA ASN A 11 14.76 4.59 -14.87
C ASN A 11 13.42 5.26 -14.60
N ALA A 12 13.18 5.58 -13.34
CA ALA A 12 12.00 6.32 -12.92
C ALA A 12 12.10 7.80 -13.31
N THR A 13 10.93 8.43 -13.47
CA THR A 13 10.80 9.87 -13.34
C THR A 13 10.36 10.22 -11.92
N THR A 14 10.95 11.26 -11.33
CA THR A 14 10.48 11.78 -10.05
C THR A 14 9.15 12.49 -10.26
N PHE A 15 8.07 11.89 -9.75
CA PHE A 15 6.73 12.47 -9.81
C PHE A 15 6.60 13.65 -8.86
N ALA A 16 7.07 13.47 -7.62
CA ALA A 16 7.09 14.52 -6.61
C ALA A 16 8.37 14.41 -5.77
N ASN A 17 9.04 15.52 -5.55
CA ASN A 17 10.28 15.62 -4.81
C ASN A 17 10.07 16.18 -3.39
N GLN A 18 11.14 16.26 -2.61
CA GLN A 18 11.11 16.72 -1.22
C GLN A 18 10.49 18.12 -1.05
N THR A 19 10.67 19.03 -2.01
CA THR A 19 10.09 20.39 -1.89
C THR A 19 8.57 20.39 -2.03
N GLN A 20 8.01 19.40 -2.74
CA GLN A 20 6.59 19.25 -2.96
C GLN A 20 5.93 18.41 -1.85
N ILE A 21 6.55 17.31 -1.44
CA ILE A 21 5.94 16.37 -0.48
C ILE A 21 6.49 16.49 0.93
N GLY A 22 7.59 17.23 1.14
CA GLY A 22 8.29 17.29 2.43
C GLY A 22 9.15 16.07 2.69
N SER A 23 9.65 15.97 3.92
CA SER A 23 10.40 14.80 4.37
C SER A 23 9.47 13.72 4.90
N ASP A 24 9.90 12.46 4.77
CA ASP A 24 9.21 11.27 5.29
C ASP A 24 7.80 11.02 4.70
N PRO A 25 7.64 10.94 3.36
CA PRO A 25 6.40 10.46 2.75
C PRO A 25 6.20 8.98 3.10
N ILE A 26 4.95 8.53 3.31
CA ILE A 26 4.73 7.16 3.75
C ILE A 26 3.57 6.44 3.07
N GLY A 27 2.37 6.94 3.13
CA GLY A 27 1.20 6.34 2.49
C GLY A 27 1.07 6.77 1.04
N LEU A 28 0.62 5.89 0.18
CA LEU A 28 0.33 6.17 -1.23
C LEU A 28 -0.96 5.45 -1.63
N TYR A 29 -1.84 6.18 -2.28
CA TYR A 29 -3.03 5.65 -2.90
C TYR A 29 -3.26 6.35 -4.24
N ILE A 30 -3.77 5.63 -5.23
CA ILE A 30 -4.17 6.19 -6.54
C ILE A 30 -5.60 5.73 -6.82
N ASP A 31 -6.50 6.68 -7.03
CA ASP A 31 -7.90 6.38 -7.32
C ASP A 31 -8.15 6.02 -8.80
N THR A 32 -9.36 5.63 -9.12
CA THR A 32 -9.79 5.28 -10.48
C THR A 32 -9.74 6.44 -11.48
N ASN A 33 -9.64 7.67 -11.00
CA ASN A 33 -9.45 8.88 -11.80
C ASN A 33 -7.97 9.26 -11.95
N ASN A 34 -7.05 8.42 -11.46
CA ASN A 34 -5.61 8.68 -11.38
C ASN A 34 -5.25 9.88 -10.50
N SER A 35 -6.08 10.21 -9.53
CA SER A 35 -5.67 11.16 -8.49
C SER A 35 -4.76 10.44 -7.50
N ILE A 36 -3.64 11.07 -7.15
CA ILE A 36 -2.60 10.52 -6.31
C ILE A 36 -2.70 11.15 -4.93
N TYR A 37 -2.73 10.33 -3.91
CA TYR A 37 -2.83 10.72 -2.51
C TYR A 37 -1.61 10.23 -1.75
N THR A 38 -0.98 11.11 -0.96
CA THR A 38 0.11 10.72 -0.06
C THR A 38 0.03 11.44 1.27
N ILE A 39 0.66 10.85 2.28
CA ILE A 39 0.79 11.46 3.60
C ILE A 39 2.24 11.93 3.78
N ASN A 40 2.40 13.19 4.19
CA ASN A 40 3.63 13.66 4.78
C ASN A 40 3.55 13.44 6.29
N LYS A 41 4.27 12.43 6.78
CA LYS A 41 4.26 12.03 8.16
C LYS A 41 4.72 13.13 9.12
N ASN A 42 5.74 13.91 8.75
CA ASN A 42 6.34 14.88 9.65
C ASN A 42 5.43 16.07 10.00
N ASN A 43 4.48 16.40 9.12
CA ASN A 43 3.57 17.54 9.36
C ASN A 43 2.08 17.16 9.32
N GLY A 44 1.77 15.86 9.23
CA GLY A 44 0.41 15.37 9.28
C GLY A 44 -0.47 15.87 8.12
N ARG A 45 0.11 16.14 6.94
CA ARG A 45 -0.63 16.63 5.77
C ARG A 45 -0.93 15.51 4.80
N ILE A 46 -2.11 15.55 4.20
CA ILE A 46 -2.46 14.77 3.03
C ILE A 46 -2.27 15.66 1.81
N LEU A 47 -1.51 15.18 0.84
CA LEU A 47 -1.25 15.84 -0.43
C LEU A 47 -1.98 15.10 -1.53
N ILE A 48 -2.66 15.84 -2.41
CA ILE A 48 -3.48 15.27 -3.47
C ILE A 48 -3.11 15.91 -4.81
N TRP A 49 -2.78 15.09 -5.79
CA TRP A 49 -2.61 15.48 -7.19
C TRP A 49 -3.78 14.94 -8.00
N MET A 50 -4.63 15.85 -8.49
CA MET A 50 -5.80 15.45 -9.25
C MET A 50 -5.42 15.04 -10.67
N ASN A 51 -6.01 13.92 -11.16
CA ASN A 51 -5.85 13.45 -12.53
C ASN A 51 -4.38 13.28 -12.99
N ASN A 52 -3.51 12.82 -12.10
CA ASN A 52 -2.08 12.61 -12.40
C ASN A 52 -1.32 13.90 -12.79
N SER A 53 -1.84 15.05 -12.38
CA SER A 53 -1.19 16.35 -12.57
C SER A 53 0.11 16.43 -11.77
N ASN A 54 1.15 17.05 -12.31
CA ASN A 54 2.39 17.29 -11.57
C ASN A 54 2.29 18.47 -10.58
N ASP A 55 1.21 19.24 -10.64
CA ASP A 55 0.96 20.34 -9.71
C ASP A 55 0.10 19.85 -8.55
N THR A 56 0.53 20.09 -7.32
CA THR A 56 -0.25 19.79 -6.12
C THR A 56 -1.51 20.65 -6.12
N ASN A 57 -2.65 20.04 -6.36
CA ASN A 57 -3.92 20.76 -6.49
C ASN A 57 -4.64 20.98 -5.18
N LEU A 58 -4.35 20.13 -4.16
CA LEU A 58 -5.03 20.21 -2.88
C LEU A 58 -4.14 19.69 -1.76
N ILE A 59 -4.13 20.43 -0.66
CA ILE A 59 -3.53 20.00 0.60
C ILE A 59 -4.67 19.93 1.62
N LEU A 60 -4.99 18.73 2.10
CA LEU A 60 -5.86 18.59 3.27
C LEU A 60 -5.02 18.82 4.53
N TYR A 61 -5.34 19.89 5.22
CA TYR A 61 -4.79 20.15 6.55
C TYR A 61 -5.60 19.35 7.57
N ALA A 62 -5.35 18.06 7.64
CA ALA A 62 -5.80 17.31 8.78
C ALA A 62 -4.84 17.62 9.93
N GLN A 63 -5.38 17.80 11.13
CA GLN A 63 -4.55 17.75 12.34
C GLN A 63 -4.19 16.29 12.63
N LEU A 64 -3.59 15.62 11.63
CA LEU A 64 -3.05 14.29 11.83
C LEU A 64 -1.80 14.37 12.69
N SER A 65 -1.58 13.34 13.48
CA SER A 65 -0.34 13.22 14.22
C SER A 65 0.86 12.99 13.28
N SER A 66 2.06 13.13 13.76
CA SER A 66 3.28 12.71 13.06
C SER A 66 3.42 11.19 12.94
N SER A 67 2.35 10.45 13.18
CA SER A 67 2.29 8.98 13.12
C SER A 67 1.13 8.49 12.26
N ALA A 68 0.73 9.26 11.24
CA ALA A 68 -0.18 8.80 10.20
C ALA A 68 0.59 7.95 9.19
N TYR A 69 0.18 6.68 9.00
CA TYR A 69 0.96 5.71 8.23
C TYR A 69 0.28 5.21 6.94
N SER A 70 -1.04 5.20 6.89
CA SER A 70 -1.77 4.64 5.75
C SER A 70 -2.93 5.53 5.34
N ILE A 71 -3.16 5.61 4.04
CA ILE A 71 -4.27 6.32 3.40
C ILE A 71 -4.94 5.40 2.40
N LEU A 72 -6.25 5.50 2.34
CA LEU A 72 -7.11 4.77 1.41
C LEU A 72 -8.21 5.70 0.93
N VAL A 73 -8.59 5.57 -0.33
CA VAL A 73 -9.75 6.28 -0.89
C VAL A 73 -10.71 5.26 -1.49
N THR A 74 -11.95 5.32 -1.10
CA THR A 74 -12.98 4.43 -1.64
C THR A 74 -13.52 4.94 -2.97
N THR A 75 -14.21 4.09 -3.72
CA THR A 75 -14.77 4.44 -5.04
C THR A 75 -15.78 5.57 -5.00
N ASN A 76 -16.40 5.83 -3.84
CA ASN A 76 -17.30 6.98 -3.61
C ASN A 76 -16.55 8.24 -3.11
N GLY A 77 -15.21 8.24 -3.12
CA GLY A 77 -14.37 9.38 -2.79
C GLY A 77 -14.17 9.64 -1.29
N GLN A 78 -14.56 8.72 -0.42
CA GLN A 78 -14.28 8.83 1.02
C GLN A 78 -12.81 8.49 1.30
N ILE A 79 -12.13 9.35 2.05
CA ILE A 79 -10.73 9.18 2.42
C ILE A 79 -10.65 8.64 3.85
N TYR A 80 -9.94 7.54 4.03
CA TYR A 80 -9.65 6.95 5.34
C TYR A 80 -8.16 7.06 5.62
N VAL A 81 -7.82 7.46 6.84
CA VAL A 81 -6.44 7.61 7.31
C VAL A 81 -6.24 6.87 8.62
N ALA A 82 -5.18 6.09 8.69
CA ALA A 82 -4.69 5.51 9.93
C ALA A 82 -3.79 6.53 10.64
N ASP A 83 -4.27 7.11 11.71
CA ASP A 83 -3.53 8.03 12.56
C ASP A 83 -3.18 7.35 13.89
N SER A 84 -1.90 7.04 14.06
CA SER A 84 -1.35 6.29 15.19
C SER A 84 -0.65 7.19 16.22
N GLY A 85 -1.16 8.40 16.45
CA GLY A 85 -0.67 9.33 17.48
C GLY A 85 -0.97 8.88 18.91
N LEU A 86 -1.21 9.85 19.80
CA LEU A 86 -1.58 9.56 21.19
C LEU A 86 -2.87 8.75 21.30
N ILE A 87 -3.83 9.07 20.44
CA ILE A 87 -5.04 8.25 20.23
C ILE A 87 -4.87 7.54 18.88
N LYS A 88 -4.79 6.23 18.90
CA LYS A 88 -4.67 5.42 17.69
C LYS A 88 -6.06 5.24 17.09
N GLN A 89 -6.28 5.82 15.91
CA GLN A 89 -7.62 5.93 15.34
C GLN A 89 -7.62 5.82 13.81
N ILE A 90 -8.76 5.45 13.28
CA ILE A 90 -9.06 5.54 11.85
C ILE A 90 -9.99 6.72 11.66
N ILE A 91 -9.55 7.66 10.86
CA ILE A 91 -10.26 8.89 10.57
C ILE A 91 -10.81 8.83 9.15
N GLN A 92 -12.08 9.18 8.97
CA GLN A 92 -12.71 9.37 7.68
C GLN A 92 -12.87 10.87 7.40
N PHE A 93 -12.50 11.29 6.21
CA PHE A 93 -12.83 12.61 5.66
C PHE A 93 -14.09 12.51 4.80
N SER A 94 -14.98 13.47 4.94
CA SER A 94 -16.25 13.47 4.20
C SER A 94 -16.07 13.54 2.67
N ASN A 95 -15.02 14.24 2.22
CA ASN A 95 -14.58 14.31 0.81
C ASN A 95 -13.20 14.99 0.72
N SER A 96 -12.63 15.02 -0.49
CA SER A 96 -11.31 15.61 -0.78
C SER A 96 -11.21 17.12 -0.56
N TYR A 97 -12.32 17.80 -0.33
CA TYR A 97 -12.38 19.27 -0.18
C TYR A 97 -12.75 19.72 1.23
N SER A 98 -12.98 18.77 2.15
CA SER A 98 -13.42 19.07 3.52
C SER A 98 -12.38 18.61 4.53
N ASN A 99 -12.04 19.52 5.45
CA ASN A 99 -11.25 19.18 6.64
C ASN A 99 -12.11 18.57 7.77
N GLN A 100 -13.41 18.33 7.53
CA GLN A 100 -14.27 17.68 8.51
C GLN A 100 -13.97 16.19 8.55
N THR A 101 -13.73 15.71 9.75
CA THR A 101 -13.34 14.30 10.01
C THR A 101 -14.33 13.64 10.96
N THR A 102 -14.46 12.33 10.80
CA THR A 102 -15.20 11.46 11.72
C THR A 102 -14.28 10.32 12.13
N THR A 103 -14.17 10.05 13.45
CA THR A 103 -13.46 8.88 13.93
C THR A 103 -14.32 7.64 13.71
N ILE A 104 -13.83 6.71 12.91
CA ILE A 104 -14.50 5.45 12.56
C ILE A 104 -14.26 4.37 13.61
N ALA A 105 -13.04 4.32 14.13
CA ALA A 105 -12.66 3.39 15.17
C ALA A 105 -11.43 3.92 15.94
N THR A 106 -11.33 3.55 17.22
CA THR A 106 -10.13 3.67 18.03
C THR A 106 -9.59 2.26 18.32
N VAL A 107 -8.27 2.14 18.34
CA VAL A 107 -7.59 0.85 18.52
C VAL A 107 -6.45 0.98 19.51
N SER A 108 -5.91 -0.14 19.98
CA SER A 108 -4.83 -0.19 20.98
C SER A 108 -3.43 -0.25 20.39
N SER A 109 -3.30 -0.38 19.06
CA SER A 109 -2.03 -0.59 18.37
C SER A 109 -1.85 0.39 17.22
N ASP A 110 -0.61 0.65 16.82
CA ASP A 110 -0.32 1.40 15.61
C ASP A 110 -0.87 0.68 14.37
N ILE A 111 -1.41 1.45 13.42
CA ILE A 111 -2.04 0.95 12.20
C ILE A 111 -1.15 1.33 11.02
N TYR A 112 -0.61 0.33 10.31
CA TYR A 112 0.29 0.56 9.17
C TYR A 112 -0.33 0.28 7.81
N GLY A 113 -1.41 -0.50 7.75
CA GLY A 113 -2.13 -0.78 6.52
C GLY A 113 -3.64 -0.68 6.68
N LEU A 114 -4.30 -0.08 5.70
CA LEU A 114 -5.76 0.00 5.57
C LEU A 114 -6.18 -0.60 4.23
N PHE A 115 -7.31 -1.27 4.22
CA PHE A 115 -7.99 -1.72 3.01
C PHE A 115 -9.51 -1.73 3.22
N VAL A 116 -10.28 -1.38 2.19
CA VAL A 116 -11.74 -1.55 2.18
C VAL A 116 -12.12 -2.46 1.03
N ASP A 117 -12.81 -3.56 1.33
CA ASP A 117 -13.25 -4.53 0.35
C ASP A 117 -14.56 -4.11 -0.36
N LEU A 118 -14.96 -4.91 -1.36
CA LEU A 118 -16.17 -4.67 -2.16
C LEU A 118 -17.47 -4.73 -1.34
N ASN A 119 -17.46 -5.33 -0.14
CA ASN A 119 -18.57 -5.40 0.79
C ASN A 119 -18.57 -4.25 1.80
N ASN A 120 -17.75 -3.23 1.58
CA ASN A 120 -17.59 -2.08 2.47
C ASN A 120 -17.10 -2.48 3.86
N THR A 121 -16.20 -3.47 3.92
CA THR A 121 -15.51 -3.90 5.13
C THR A 121 -14.13 -3.30 5.18
N LEU A 122 -13.84 -2.56 6.25
CA LEU A 122 -12.54 -1.97 6.52
C LEU A 122 -11.65 -2.99 7.24
N TYR A 123 -10.44 -3.18 6.73
CA TYR A 123 -9.38 -3.99 7.32
C TYR A 123 -8.24 -3.10 7.77
N CYS A 124 -7.62 -3.44 8.91
CA CYS A 124 -6.53 -2.69 9.52
C CYS A 124 -5.45 -3.64 10.02
N SER A 125 -4.20 -3.44 9.58
CA SER A 125 -3.07 -4.14 10.17
C SER A 125 -2.63 -3.43 11.45
N MET A 126 -2.71 -4.16 12.56
CA MET A 126 -2.33 -3.75 13.89
C MET A 126 -0.85 -4.08 14.10
N PHE A 127 0.04 -3.10 13.88
CA PHE A 127 1.49 -3.33 13.78
C PHE A 127 2.04 -3.94 15.08
N ASP A 128 1.94 -3.24 16.22
CA ASP A 128 2.38 -3.76 17.52
C ASP A 128 1.40 -4.78 18.13
N GLY A 129 0.19 -4.88 17.55
CA GLY A 129 -0.83 -5.85 17.94
C GLY A 129 -0.69 -7.19 17.23
N HIS A 130 0.25 -7.34 16.29
CA HIS A 130 0.56 -8.59 15.58
C HIS A 130 -0.65 -9.32 15.00
N GLN A 131 -1.62 -8.54 14.48
CA GLN A 131 -2.86 -9.06 13.92
C GLN A 131 -3.45 -8.13 12.87
N VAL A 132 -4.38 -8.64 12.08
CA VAL A 132 -5.25 -7.85 11.22
C VAL A 132 -6.67 -7.95 11.76
N VAL A 133 -7.32 -6.81 11.90
CA VAL A 133 -8.71 -6.70 12.33
C VAL A 133 -9.58 -6.11 11.24
N LYS A 134 -10.89 -6.39 11.28
CA LYS A 134 -11.85 -5.83 10.35
C LYS A 134 -13.07 -5.24 11.04
N LYS A 135 -13.72 -4.28 10.37
CA LYS A 135 -14.98 -3.64 10.77
C LYS A 135 -15.85 -3.45 9.54
N TRP A 136 -17.11 -3.82 9.65
CA TRP A 136 -18.10 -3.47 8.64
C TRP A 136 -18.50 -2.00 8.78
N LEU A 137 -18.26 -1.20 7.74
CA LEU A 137 -18.47 0.27 7.77
C LEU A 137 -19.96 0.65 7.85
N ASN A 138 -20.85 -0.21 7.38
CA ASN A 138 -22.31 0.02 7.46
C ASN A 138 -22.89 -0.35 8.84
N SER A 139 -22.07 -0.83 9.78
CA SER A 139 -22.50 -1.17 11.14
C SER A 139 -22.29 0.00 12.09
N ASN A 140 -23.28 0.26 12.96
CA ASN A 140 -23.14 1.23 14.06
C ASN A 140 -22.25 0.69 15.20
N SER A 141 -21.86 -0.59 15.17
CA SER A 141 -20.94 -1.16 16.15
C SER A 141 -19.54 -0.60 15.96
N SER A 142 -18.90 -0.22 17.06
CA SER A 142 -17.46 0.14 17.07
C SER A 142 -16.55 -1.08 17.16
N ALA A 143 -17.10 -2.27 17.37
CA ALA A 143 -16.33 -3.50 17.56
C ALA A 143 -15.58 -3.90 16.27
N MET A 144 -14.33 -4.31 16.43
CA MET A 144 -13.50 -4.87 15.38
C MET A 144 -13.25 -6.37 15.65
N ALA A 145 -13.25 -7.19 14.60
CA ALA A 145 -13.01 -8.62 14.67
C ALA A 145 -11.63 -8.97 14.10
N THR A 146 -10.87 -9.81 14.81
CA THR A 146 -9.59 -10.35 14.31
C THR A 146 -9.85 -11.32 13.15
N VAL A 147 -9.10 -11.17 12.07
CA VAL A 147 -9.17 -12.04 10.87
C VAL A 147 -7.86 -12.74 10.55
N ALA A 148 -6.74 -12.24 11.06
CA ALA A 148 -5.41 -12.86 10.92
C ALA A 148 -4.53 -12.48 12.11
N GLY A 149 -3.64 -13.39 12.51
CA GLY A 149 -2.78 -13.19 13.67
C GLY A 149 -3.45 -13.52 14.99
N THR A 150 -2.67 -13.61 16.07
CA THR A 150 -3.12 -14.04 17.40
C THR A 150 -3.02 -12.95 18.46
N GLY A 151 -2.53 -11.75 18.09
CA GLY A 151 -2.21 -10.69 19.05
C GLY A 151 -0.82 -10.81 19.68
N SER A 152 -0.07 -11.85 19.32
CA SER A 152 1.31 -12.09 19.78
C SER A 152 2.23 -12.32 18.58
N ALA A 153 3.44 -11.79 18.62
CA ALA A 153 4.44 -11.98 17.57
C ALA A 153 4.82 -13.46 17.46
N GLY A 154 4.90 -13.97 16.23
CA GLY A 154 5.35 -15.34 15.98
C GLY A 154 5.41 -15.71 14.52
N THR A 155 5.98 -16.89 14.21
CA THR A 155 6.24 -17.39 12.86
C THR A 155 5.27 -18.48 12.40
N ALA A 156 4.40 -18.99 13.29
CA ALA A 156 3.44 -20.02 12.94
C ALA A 156 2.46 -19.54 11.85
N SER A 157 1.74 -20.45 11.21
CA SER A 157 0.82 -20.12 10.10
C SER A 157 -0.32 -19.20 10.52
N ASN A 158 -0.76 -19.26 11.77
CA ASN A 158 -1.80 -18.39 12.35
C ASN A 158 -1.24 -17.14 13.05
N MET A 159 0.07 -16.92 13.04
CA MET A 159 0.72 -15.82 13.72
C MET A 159 1.33 -14.82 12.71
N LEU A 160 1.43 -13.59 13.15
CA LEU A 160 2.07 -12.48 12.41
C LEU A 160 3.12 -11.81 13.31
N SER A 161 4.06 -11.10 12.69
CA SER A 161 5.05 -10.30 13.42
C SER A 161 5.20 -8.93 12.76
N TYR A 162 4.65 -7.89 13.40
CA TYR A 162 4.63 -6.52 12.90
C TYR A 162 4.05 -6.43 11.48
N PRO A 163 2.78 -6.86 11.25
CA PRO A 163 2.13 -6.78 9.95
C PRO A 163 2.05 -5.35 9.47
N ASN A 164 2.34 -5.13 8.17
CA ASN A 164 2.37 -3.80 7.57
C ASN A 164 1.26 -3.67 6.51
N GLY A 165 1.57 -3.45 5.24
CA GLY A 165 0.56 -3.34 4.20
C GLY A 165 -0.28 -4.60 4.04
N ILE A 166 -1.54 -4.41 3.68
CA ILE A 166 -2.53 -5.46 3.46
C ILE A 166 -3.28 -5.24 2.16
N PHE A 167 -3.76 -6.30 1.57
CA PHE A 167 -4.62 -6.29 0.39
C PHE A 167 -5.70 -7.37 0.51
N VAL A 168 -6.94 -7.08 0.10
CA VAL A 168 -8.02 -8.07 0.05
C VAL A 168 -8.49 -8.21 -1.40
N ASP A 169 -8.47 -9.43 -1.92
CA ASP A 169 -8.85 -9.68 -3.29
C ASP A 169 -10.38 -9.86 -3.46
N THR A 170 -10.82 -10.06 -4.70
CA THR A 170 -12.25 -10.24 -5.04
C THR A 170 -12.87 -11.52 -4.47
N ASN A 171 -12.07 -12.46 -3.99
CA ASN A 171 -12.54 -13.65 -3.27
C ASN A 171 -12.59 -13.40 -1.77
N PHE A 172 -12.29 -12.16 -1.31
CA PHE A 172 -12.13 -11.78 0.10
C PHE A 172 -10.96 -12.50 0.79
N ASP A 173 -9.97 -12.96 0.02
CA ASP A 173 -8.74 -13.51 0.54
C ASP A 173 -7.81 -12.35 0.94
N LEU A 174 -7.26 -12.43 2.16
CA LEU A 174 -6.43 -11.38 2.76
C LEU A 174 -4.94 -11.69 2.58
N TYR A 175 -4.22 -10.78 1.95
CA TYR A 175 -2.76 -10.81 1.82
C TYR A 175 -2.15 -9.83 2.82
N VAL A 176 -1.13 -10.27 3.54
CA VAL A 176 -0.47 -9.51 4.61
C VAL A 176 1.04 -9.48 4.39
N ALA A 177 1.63 -8.29 4.34
CA ALA A 177 3.06 -8.12 4.47
C ALA A 177 3.47 -8.36 5.93
N ASP A 178 3.84 -9.60 6.25
CA ASP A 178 4.27 -10.07 7.56
C ASP A 178 5.74 -9.70 7.78
N ARG A 179 5.92 -8.40 8.05
CA ARG A 179 7.17 -7.65 7.88
C ARG A 179 8.36 -8.28 8.59
N ASN A 180 8.25 -8.56 9.88
CA ASN A 180 9.39 -9.08 10.66
C ASN A 180 9.62 -10.58 10.45
N ASN A 181 8.67 -11.28 9.83
CA ASN A 181 8.83 -12.67 9.38
C ASN A 181 9.36 -12.76 7.94
N HIS A 182 9.62 -11.62 7.27
CA HIS A 182 10.18 -11.55 5.91
C HIS A 182 9.37 -12.35 4.88
N ARG A 183 8.03 -12.28 4.95
CA ARG A 183 7.13 -13.05 4.09
C ARG A 183 5.85 -12.30 3.75
N ILE A 184 5.15 -12.79 2.73
CA ILE A 184 3.75 -12.46 2.46
C ILE A 184 2.89 -13.64 2.84
N GLN A 185 1.91 -13.43 3.72
CA GLN A 185 0.94 -14.42 4.15
C GLN A 185 -0.41 -14.19 3.48
N LEU A 186 -1.00 -15.27 2.98
CA LEU A 186 -2.36 -15.33 2.46
C LEU A 186 -3.27 -16.02 3.47
N PHE A 187 -4.30 -15.32 3.93
CA PHE A 187 -5.39 -15.89 4.72
C PHE A 187 -6.64 -15.97 3.85
N ARG A 188 -7.09 -17.18 3.53
CA ARG A 188 -8.33 -17.36 2.78
C ARG A 188 -9.52 -16.97 3.64
N LEU A 189 -10.60 -16.54 2.98
CA LEU A 189 -11.82 -16.12 3.66
C LEU A 189 -12.24 -17.15 4.72
N GLY A 190 -12.40 -16.70 5.97
CA GLY A 190 -12.80 -17.54 7.12
C GLY A 190 -11.72 -18.45 7.67
N GLN A 191 -10.51 -18.46 7.13
CA GLN A 191 -9.39 -19.25 7.65
C GLN A 191 -8.50 -18.43 8.56
N THR A 192 -8.09 -19.02 9.69
CA THR A 192 -7.16 -18.41 10.65
C THR A 192 -5.70 -18.81 10.42
N ASN A 193 -5.46 -19.88 9.66
CA ASN A 193 -4.13 -20.32 9.25
C ASN A 193 -3.77 -19.73 7.88
N GLY A 194 -2.70 -18.97 7.83
CA GLY A 194 -2.18 -18.38 6.60
C GLY A 194 -1.28 -19.36 5.83
N ILE A 195 -1.15 -19.10 4.54
CA ILE A 195 -0.24 -19.78 3.62
C ILE A 195 0.84 -18.76 3.22
N THR A 196 2.11 -19.09 3.38
CA THR A 196 3.19 -18.23 2.87
C THR A 196 3.24 -18.33 1.35
N VAL A 197 2.97 -17.21 0.67
CA VAL A 197 2.95 -17.13 -0.80
C VAL A 197 4.23 -16.51 -1.37
N ALA A 198 5.00 -15.78 -0.57
CA ALA A 198 6.31 -15.26 -0.96
C ALA A 198 7.21 -15.07 0.28
N GLY A 199 8.51 -15.18 0.09
CA GLY A 199 9.52 -14.96 1.12
C GLY A 199 9.83 -16.19 1.97
N ASN A 200 10.28 -15.97 3.20
CA ASN A 200 10.69 -17.02 4.12
C ASN A 200 9.54 -17.97 4.44
N THR A 201 9.86 -19.26 4.53
CA THR A 201 8.90 -20.35 4.81
C THR A 201 7.85 -20.60 3.71
N SER A 202 8.03 -20.04 2.52
CA SER A 202 7.18 -20.43 1.37
C SER A 202 7.42 -21.90 1.02
N PRO A 203 6.35 -22.69 0.77
CA PRO A 203 6.49 -24.11 0.40
C PRO A 203 7.16 -24.27 -0.98
N ASN A 204 7.08 -23.28 -1.83
CA ASN A 204 7.77 -23.23 -3.13
C ASN A 204 8.95 -22.26 -3.00
N LEU A 205 10.04 -22.55 -3.73
CA LEU A 205 11.15 -21.62 -3.86
C LEU A 205 10.66 -20.31 -4.47
N THR A 206 10.61 -19.28 -3.63
CA THR A 206 10.29 -17.93 -4.03
C THR A 206 11.50 -17.03 -3.85
N ILE A 207 11.35 -15.76 -4.12
CA ILE A 207 12.41 -14.78 -3.89
C ILE A 207 12.52 -14.47 -2.39
N SER A 208 13.75 -14.32 -1.87
CA SER A 208 13.96 -13.87 -0.49
C SER A 208 13.49 -12.42 -0.33
N LEU A 209 12.76 -12.16 0.74
CA LEU A 209 12.29 -10.83 1.12
C LEU A 209 13.00 -10.34 2.37
N SER A 210 13.10 -9.02 2.53
CA SER A 210 13.63 -8.38 3.72
C SER A 210 12.73 -7.23 4.17
N TYR A 211 12.02 -7.43 5.27
CA TYR A 211 11.07 -6.45 5.84
C TYR A 211 10.08 -5.91 4.79
N PRO A 212 9.28 -6.77 4.12
CA PRO A 212 8.29 -6.29 3.15
C PRO A 212 7.29 -5.36 3.83
N THR A 213 6.98 -4.22 3.19
CA THR A 213 6.12 -3.19 3.78
C THR A 213 4.78 -3.04 3.08
N ASN A 214 4.66 -3.47 1.84
CA ASN A 214 3.38 -3.42 1.12
C ASN A 214 3.26 -4.59 0.15
N VAL A 215 2.00 -4.98 -0.11
CA VAL A 215 1.62 -5.96 -1.12
C VAL A 215 0.35 -5.48 -1.80
N ILE A 216 0.34 -5.52 -3.13
CA ILE A 216 -0.86 -5.29 -3.96
C ILE A 216 -0.93 -6.37 -5.03
N LEU A 217 -2.12 -6.55 -5.61
CA LEU A 217 -2.36 -7.53 -6.66
C LEU A 217 -2.87 -6.85 -7.94
N ASP A 218 -2.54 -7.44 -9.09
CA ASP A 218 -3.23 -7.10 -10.34
C ASP A 218 -4.49 -7.97 -10.54
N GLY A 219 -5.19 -7.73 -11.64
CA GLY A 219 -6.41 -8.47 -12.00
C GLY A 219 -6.21 -9.97 -12.28
N ASN A 220 -4.97 -10.43 -12.49
CA ASN A 220 -4.60 -11.84 -12.61
C ASN A 220 -4.17 -12.45 -11.26
N LYS A 221 -4.23 -11.66 -10.18
CA LYS A 221 -3.74 -12.00 -8.84
C LYS A 221 -2.22 -12.19 -8.75
N TYR A 222 -1.48 -11.61 -9.68
CA TYR A 222 -0.03 -11.51 -9.53
C TYR A 222 0.32 -10.50 -8.45
N LEU A 223 1.28 -10.87 -7.59
CA LEU A 223 1.69 -10.05 -6.46
C LEU A 223 2.75 -9.03 -6.87
N PHE A 224 2.60 -7.84 -6.31
CA PHE A 224 3.62 -6.79 -6.33
C PHE A 224 3.97 -6.43 -4.89
N ILE A 225 5.25 -6.54 -4.54
CA ILE A 225 5.72 -6.49 -3.14
C ILE A 225 6.77 -5.40 -3.01
N THR A 226 6.59 -4.52 -2.04
CA THR A 226 7.62 -3.58 -1.62
C THR A 226 8.59 -4.30 -0.69
N ASP A 227 9.74 -4.70 -1.22
CA ASP A 227 10.81 -5.39 -0.50
C ASP A 227 11.77 -4.35 0.10
N SER A 228 11.28 -3.71 1.18
CA SER A 228 11.74 -2.42 1.67
C SER A 228 13.23 -2.39 2.03
N ASN A 229 13.70 -3.39 2.78
CA ASN A 229 15.08 -3.42 3.24
C ASN A 229 16.07 -3.97 2.19
N ASN A 230 15.55 -4.55 1.11
CA ASN A 230 16.29 -4.85 -0.11
C ASN A 230 16.20 -3.73 -1.16
N HIS A 231 15.54 -2.61 -0.82
CA HIS A 231 15.46 -1.39 -1.63
C HIS A 231 14.91 -1.60 -3.05
N ARG A 232 13.95 -2.52 -3.24
CA ARG A 232 13.46 -2.93 -4.55
C ARG A 232 11.97 -3.24 -4.53
N ILE A 233 11.38 -3.38 -5.73
CA ILE A 233 10.04 -3.91 -5.91
C ILE A 233 10.11 -5.25 -6.61
N ILE A 234 9.39 -6.23 -6.06
CA ILE A 234 9.24 -7.57 -6.59
C ILE A 234 7.88 -7.70 -7.27
N GLY A 235 7.84 -8.32 -8.41
CA GLY A 235 6.61 -8.75 -9.08
C GLY A 235 6.58 -10.25 -9.28
N SER A 236 5.38 -10.85 -9.31
CA SER A 236 5.18 -12.22 -9.74
C SER A 236 4.47 -12.27 -11.10
N ASP A 237 4.66 -13.37 -11.81
CA ASP A 237 3.92 -13.76 -13.01
C ASP A 237 3.82 -15.30 -13.07
N GLU A 238 3.40 -15.86 -14.21
CA GLU A 238 3.32 -17.31 -14.41
C GLU A 238 4.66 -18.05 -14.25
N ASN A 239 5.79 -17.34 -14.42
CA ASN A 239 7.15 -17.89 -14.29
C ASN A 239 7.71 -17.73 -12.85
N GLY A 240 6.94 -17.15 -11.92
CA GLY A 240 7.33 -16.96 -10.54
C GLY A 240 7.67 -15.51 -10.19
N PHE A 241 8.56 -15.32 -9.22
CA PHE A 241 8.91 -14.01 -8.68
C PHE A 241 10.21 -13.47 -9.28
N ARG A 242 10.21 -12.17 -9.60
CA ARG A 242 11.43 -11.45 -10.03
C ARG A 242 11.45 -10.02 -9.50
N CYS A 243 12.63 -9.44 -9.45
CA CYS A 243 12.74 -8.00 -9.25
C CYS A 243 12.26 -7.28 -10.52
N ILE A 244 11.37 -6.30 -10.37
CA ILE A 244 10.80 -5.55 -11.50
C ILE A 244 11.37 -4.14 -11.66
N VAL A 245 11.67 -3.45 -10.55
CA VAL A 245 12.33 -2.12 -10.55
C VAL A 245 13.27 -1.98 -9.36
N ALA A 246 14.26 -1.09 -9.49
CA ALA A 246 15.30 -0.80 -8.50
C ALA A 246 16.13 -2.03 -8.13
N CYS A 247 16.44 -2.88 -9.09
CA CYS A 247 17.16 -4.14 -8.90
C CYS A 247 18.66 -3.95 -8.65
N SER A 248 19.17 -2.73 -8.79
CA SER A 248 20.57 -2.37 -8.57
C SER A 248 20.96 -2.09 -7.12
N GLY A 249 19.98 -2.20 -6.19
CA GLY A 249 20.20 -1.98 -4.76
C GLY A 249 19.94 -0.54 -4.30
N GLN A 250 20.36 -0.25 -3.06
CA GLN A 250 20.14 1.03 -2.40
C GLN A 250 20.81 2.20 -3.11
N GLY A 251 20.09 3.32 -3.24
CA GLY A 251 20.65 4.57 -3.74
C GLY A 251 19.60 5.61 -4.05
N SER A 252 20.06 6.71 -4.67
CA SER A 252 19.22 7.88 -4.98
C SER A 252 19.10 8.17 -6.47
N THR A 253 19.74 7.40 -7.35
CA THR A 253 19.61 7.56 -8.81
C THR A 253 18.23 7.18 -9.31
N SER A 254 17.94 7.42 -10.59
CA SER A 254 16.61 7.14 -11.17
C SER A 254 16.24 5.65 -11.17
N ASN A 255 17.21 4.74 -11.14
CA ASN A 255 17.03 3.29 -11.11
C ASN A 255 17.27 2.66 -9.73
N GLN A 256 17.29 3.47 -8.68
CA GLN A 256 17.51 3.04 -7.30
C GLN A 256 16.42 3.59 -6.37
N LEU A 257 16.21 2.89 -5.27
CA LEU A 257 15.32 3.28 -4.16
C LEU A 257 16.08 3.22 -2.83
N ASN A 258 15.53 3.90 -1.82
CA ASN A 258 16.06 3.84 -0.46
C ASN A 258 14.92 3.68 0.54
N VAL A 259 14.74 2.48 1.04
CA VAL A 259 13.65 2.09 1.96
C VAL A 259 12.26 2.45 1.37
N PRO A 260 11.88 1.86 0.22
CA PRO A 260 10.54 2.08 -0.32
C PRO A 260 9.47 1.58 0.66
N ARG A 261 8.34 2.29 0.77
CA ARG A 261 7.29 2.01 1.76
C ARG A 261 5.97 1.57 1.17
N SER A 262 5.52 2.24 0.13
CA SER A 262 4.21 2.01 -0.45
C SER A 262 4.29 2.04 -1.96
N ILE A 263 3.43 1.27 -2.61
CA ILE A 263 3.30 1.21 -4.06
C ILE A 263 1.83 1.31 -4.47
N ALA A 264 1.60 1.88 -5.64
CA ALA A 264 0.30 1.91 -6.29
C ALA A 264 0.47 1.96 -7.81
N PHE A 265 -0.55 1.48 -8.55
CA PHE A 265 -0.61 1.62 -9.99
C PHE A 265 -1.60 2.72 -10.40
N ASP A 266 -1.29 3.46 -11.45
CA ASP A 266 -2.29 4.24 -12.15
C ASP A 266 -3.09 3.37 -13.15
N SER A 267 -4.18 3.89 -13.73
CA SER A 267 -5.01 3.13 -14.68
C SER A 267 -4.29 2.82 -16.01
N PHE A 268 -3.09 3.33 -16.21
CA PHE A 268 -2.24 3.03 -17.35
C PHE A 268 -1.20 1.94 -17.04
N GLY A 269 -1.18 1.45 -15.80
CA GLY A 269 -0.24 0.43 -15.33
C GLY A 269 1.14 0.97 -14.96
N ASN A 270 1.32 2.29 -14.87
CA ASN A 270 2.55 2.84 -14.34
C ASN A 270 2.62 2.60 -12.84
N LEU A 271 3.81 2.23 -12.36
CA LEU A 271 4.07 1.94 -10.95
C LEU A 271 4.60 3.19 -10.25
N PHE A 272 3.90 3.61 -9.22
CA PHE A 272 4.35 4.68 -8.32
C PHE A 272 4.88 4.07 -7.04
N VAL A 273 5.99 4.62 -6.55
CA VAL A 273 6.69 4.12 -5.36
C VAL A 273 7.01 5.29 -4.42
N VAL A 274 6.60 5.18 -3.18
CA VAL A 274 7.11 6.06 -2.11
C VAL A 274 8.53 5.63 -1.79
N ASP A 275 9.49 6.43 -2.18
CA ASP A 275 10.93 6.27 -1.94
C ASP A 275 11.32 7.08 -0.71
N GLN A 276 10.98 6.51 0.49
CA GLN A 276 10.89 7.23 1.75
C GLN A 276 12.17 7.99 2.12
N ASN A 277 13.30 7.31 2.17
CA ASN A 277 14.56 7.93 2.62
C ASN A 277 15.20 8.85 1.57
N ASN A 278 14.70 8.81 0.33
CA ASN A 278 15.04 9.81 -0.69
C ASN A 278 14.01 10.94 -0.78
N HIS A 279 12.99 10.93 0.10
CA HIS A 279 11.97 11.98 0.21
C HIS A 279 11.29 12.30 -1.13
N ARG A 280 10.87 11.27 -1.88
CA ARG A 280 10.29 11.43 -3.21
C ARG A 280 9.25 10.35 -3.51
N ILE A 281 8.40 10.62 -4.51
CA ILE A 281 7.58 9.63 -5.19
C ILE A 281 8.18 9.42 -6.56
N GLN A 282 8.55 8.16 -6.86
CA GLN A 282 9.08 7.74 -8.15
C GLN A 282 7.99 7.10 -9.00
N LYS A 283 7.96 7.43 -10.30
CA LYS A 283 7.08 6.83 -11.30
C LYS A 283 7.91 6.00 -12.27
N PHE A 284 7.64 4.70 -12.32
CA PHE A 284 8.18 3.76 -13.29
C PHE A 284 7.12 3.47 -14.36
N CYS A 285 7.41 3.80 -15.60
CA CYS A 285 6.45 3.61 -16.68
C CYS A 285 6.39 2.15 -17.10
N LEU A 286 5.16 1.66 -17.36
CA LEU A 286 4.99 0.37 -18.03
C LEU A 286 5.62 0.47 -19.43
N SER A 287 6.57 -0.42 -19.77
CA SER A 287 7.40 -0.30 -20.98
C SER A 287 6.60 -0.36 -22.30
N THR A 288 5.37 -0.88 -22.27
CA THR A 288 4.44 -0.82 -23.39
C THR A 288 3.79 0.54 -23.60
N ASN A 289 3.89 1.43 -22.58
CA ASN A 289 3.33 2.77 -22.59
C ASN A 289 4.46 3.79 -22.68
N PHE A 290 4.49 4.60 -23.73
CA PHE A 290 5.41 5.75 -23.72
C PHE A 290 4.90 6.77 -22.70
N CYS A 291 5.65 7.07 -21.67
CA CYS A 291 5.31 8.00 -20.59
C CYS A 291 4.84 9.39 -21.05
N ASN A 292 5.23 9.82 -22.25
CA ASN A 292 5.02 11.16 -22.80
C ASN A 292 4.02 11.21 -23.96
N ARG A 293 3.26 10.17 -24.25
CA ARG A 293 2.24 10.23 -25.30
C ARG A 293 0.87 10.00 -24.69
N GLU A 294 0.00 11.00 -24.81
CA GLU A 294 -1.44 10.83 -24.67
C GLU A 294 -1.88 9.66 -25.56
N ARG A 295 -2.17 8.50 -24.96
CA ARG A 295 -2.68 7.35 -25.69
C ARG A 295 -4.16 7.14 -25.44
N LYS A 296 -4.83 6.87 -26.51
CA LYS A 296 -6.17 6.30 -26.57
C LYS A 296 -6.24 5.09 -25.64
N LYS A 297 -6.98 5.26 -24.56
CA LYS A 297 -7.62 4.32 -23.61
C LYS A 297 -7.37 2.82 -23.87
N GLN A 298 -6.31 2.25 -23.31
CA GLN A 298 -6.35 0.93 -22.71
C GLN A 298 -6.35 1.15 -21.19
N ARG A 299 -7.50 1.00 -20.56
CA ARG A 299 -7.59 0.96 -19.10
C ARG A 299 -7.22 -0.46 -18.67
N PHE A 300 -6.28 -0.55 -17.74
CA PHE A 300 -6.02 -1.80 -17.02
C PHE A 300 -7.00 -1.88 -15.85
N ASP A 301 -7.75 -2.99 -15.77
CA ASP A 301 -8.55 -3.29 -14.59
C ASP A 301 -7.59 -3.68 -13.46
N ILE A 302 -7.13 -2.68 -12.75
CA ILE A 302 -6.42 -2.84 -11.48
C ILE A 302 -7.53 -2.81 -10.44
N PHE A 303 -7.71 -3.90 -9.72
CA PHE A 303 -8.65 -3.91 -8.61
C PHE A 303 -8.09 -3.02 -7.49
N ILE A 304 -8.67 -1.85 -7.38
CA ILE A 304 -8.50 -0.93 -6.25
C ILE A 304 -9.69 -1.12 -5.32
#